data_abca92305692037ab50902997cbc226d
#
_entry.id   abca92305692037ab50902997cbc226d
#
_cell.length_a   1.000
_cell.length_b   1.000
_cell.length_c   1.000
_cell.angle_alpha   90.00
_cell.angle_beta   90.00
_cell.angle_gamma   90.00
#
_symmetry.space_group_name_H-M   'P 1'
#
loop_
_entity.id
_entity.type
_entity.pdbx_description
1 polymer ?
#
loop_
_entity_poly.entity_id
_entity_poly.type
_entity_poly.pdbx_seq_one_letter_code
_entity_poly.pdbx_strand_id
1 'polypeptide(L)'
;MAIAEKLAKKETALKEKLTKKSQEVERSGAAETDSMEWLILFLGASYIDLLFIILTIIGLIPVVGQMIYAIVDPIINIIATGIFWFYLQHKGLGGYWWLAFGGGLANLIPLVNWIGWIIAVLILYLLVKAEKIPLAGEAIEKAVKTASKVPIK
;
A
#
# COMPACT_ATOMS: atom_id res chain seq x y z
N MET A 1 5.03 44.87 15.67
CA MET A 1 5.13 43.81 16.71
C MET A 1 4.16 42.64 16.48
N ALA A 2 2.88 42.86 16.20
CA ALA A 2 1.86 41.78 16.06
C ALA A 2 2.09 40.74 14.93
N ILE A 3 2.77 41.10 13.84
CA ILE A 3 3.00 40.19 12.70
C ILE A 3 4.12 39.19 13.02
N ALA A 4 5.19 39.62 13.69
CA ALA A 4 6.29 38.75 14.08
C ALA A 4 5.85 37.70 15.09
N GLU A 5 4.96 38.07 16.02
CA GLU A 5 4.39 37.18 17.02
C GLU A 5 3.45 36.13 16.41
N LYS A 6 2.63 36.54 15.42
CA LYS A 6 1.79 35.60 14.63
C LYS A 6 2.60 34.62 13.81
N LEU A 7 3.72 35.02 13.23
CA LEU A 7 4.62 34.15 12.47
C LEU A 7 5.32 33.16 13.38
N ALA A 8 5.84 33.57 14.53
CA ALA A 8 6.46 32.69 15.52
C ALA A 8 5.47 31.65 16.05
N LYS A 9 4.21 32.04 16.30
CA LYS A 9 3.16 31.13 16.76
C LYS A 9 2.74 30.09 15.70
N LYS A 10 2.74 30.49 14.42
CA LYS A 10 2.52 29.56 13.30
C LYS A 10 3.68 28.58 13.11
N GLU A 11 4.90 29.05 13.26
CA GLU A 11 6.09 28.22 13.13
C GLU A 11 6.18 27.17 14.24
N THR A 12 5.87 27.55 15.49
CA THR A 12 5.79 26.61 16.62
C THR A 12 4.69 25.56 16.44
N ALA A 13 3.51 25.98 16.00
CA ALA A 13 2.40 25.07 15.73
C ALA A 13 2.69 24.11 14.56
N LEU A 14 3.44 24.56 13.56
CA LEU A 14 3.87 23.73 12.43
C LEU A 14 4.93 22.72 12.87
N LYS A 15 5.90 23.14 13.67
CA LYS A 15 6.91 22.25 14.25
C LYS A 15 6.29 21.19 15.14
N GLU A 16 5.32 21.56 15.98
CA GLU A 16 4.60 20.62 16.83
C GLU A 16 3.78 19.59 16.03
N LYS A 17 3.12 20.02 14.95
CA LYS A 17 2.42 19.10 14.03
C LYS A 17 3.37 18.16 13.30
N LEU A 18 4.53 18.63 12.87
CA LEU A 18 5.55 17.83 12.21
C LEU A 18 6.16 16.81 13.19
N THR A 19 6.44 17.23 14.43
CA THR A 19 6.98 16.34 15.46
C THR A 19 5.96 15.28 15.88
N LYS A 20 4.67 15.65 16.03
CA LYS A 20 3.59 14.68 16.29
C LYS A 20 3.43 13.69 15.13
N LYS A 21 3.51 14.17 13.89
CA LYS A 21 3.41 13.30 12.72
C LYS A 21 4.62 12.38 12.56
N SER A 22 5.84 12.85 12.88
CA SER A 22 7.02 11.99 12.89
C SER A 22 6.97 10.95 14.03
N GLN A 23 6.45 11.32 15.20
CA GLN A 23 6.23 10.37 16.31
C GLN A 23 5.08 9.39 16.05
N GLU A 24 4.07 9.80 15.28
CA GLU A 24 2.99 8.93 14.83
C GLU A 24 3.50 7.93 13.77
N VAL A 25 4.38 8.37 12.88
CA VAL A 25 5.10 7.51 11.92
C VAL A 25 6.08 6.57 12.62
N GLU A 26 6.78 7.03 13.66
CA GLU A 26 7.63 6.18 14.52
C GLU A 26 6.82 5.22 15.40
N ARG A 27 5.65 5.61 15.88
CA ARG A 27 4.74 4.76 16.68
C ARG A 27 3.90 3.80 15.83
N SER A 28 3.54 4.21 14.62
CA SER A 28 3.05 3.28 13.61
C SER A 28 4.23 2.50 13.02
N GLY A 29 5.18 2.13 13.87
CA GLY A 29 6.37 1.42 13.49
C GLY A 29 6.02 0.50 12.34
N ALA A 30 6.38 0.90 11.12
CA ALA A 30 6.27 0.04 9.99
C ALA A 30 6.92 -1.26 10.46
N ALA A 31 6.09 -2.20 10.89
CA ALA A 31 6.52 -3.43 11.48
C ALA A 31 7.59 -3.93 10.55
N GLU A 32 8.78 -4.11 11.07
CA GLU A 32 9.95 -4.47 10.27
C GLU A 32 9.57 -5.77 9.57
N THR A 33 9.01 -5.63 8.37
CA THR A 33 8.52 -6.75 7.60
C THR A 33 9.76 -7.48 7.17
N ASP A 34 10.02 -8.59 7.83
CA ASP A 34 11.18 -9.43 7.59
C ASP A 34 11.16 -9.95 6.14
N SER A 35 12.35 -10.20 5.60
CA SER A 35 12.50 -10.76 4.25
C SER A 35 11.70 -12.05 4.06
N MET A 36 11.53 -12.84 5.14
CA MET A 36 10.72 -14.06 5.15
C MET A 36 9.23 -13.76 4.99
N GLU A 37 8.72 -12.70 5.62
CA GLU A 37 7.32 -12.30 5.48
C GLU A 37 7.01 -11.85 4.04
N TRP A 38 7.92 -11.10 3.41
CA TRP A 38 7.79 -10.74 2.01
C TRP A 38 7.74 -11.95 1.11
N LEU A 39 8.60 -12.94 1.36
CA LEU A 39 8.60 -14.21 0.62
C LEU A 39 7.24 -14.93 0.78
N ILE A 40 6.71 -15.00 1.99
CA ILE A 40 5.40 -15.65 2.26
C ILE A 40 4.28 -14.90 1.53
N LEU A 41 4.29 -13.57 1.54
CA LEU A 41 3.30 -12.77 0.82
C LEU A 41 3.35 -12.99 -0.69
N PHE A 42 4.56 -13.00 -1.27
CA PHE A 42 4.73 -13.27 -2.70
C PHE A 42 4.31 -14.70 -3.07
N LEU A 43 4.65 -15.70 -2.25
CA LEU A 43 4.21 -17.08 -2.46
C LEU A 43 2.69 -17.21 -2.36
N GLY A 44 2.08 -16.55 -1.35
CA GLY A 44 0.62 -16.54 -1.19
C GLY A 44 -0.08 -15.86 -2.38
N ALA A 45 0.41 -14.70 -2.81
CA ALA A 45 -0.12 -14.01 -3.98
C ALA A 45 0.02 -14.85 -5.26
N SER A 46 1.19 -15.46 -5.48
CA SER A 46 1.43 -16.36 -6.61
C SER A 46 0.52 -17.56 -6.60
N TYR A 47 0.26 -18.12 -5.42
CA TYR A 47 -0.66 -19.25 -5.28
C TYR A 47 -2.10 -18.86 -5.66
N ILE A 48 -2.56 -17.70 -5.22
CA ILE A 48 -3.89 -17.19 -5.57
C ILE A 48 -3.98 -16.92 -7.08
N ASP A 49 -2.99 -16.25 -7.67
CA ASP A 49 -2.96 -16.01 -9.11
C ASP A 49 -2.93 -17.31 -9.92
N LEU A 50 -2.22 -18.35 -9.44
CA LEU A 50 -2.24 -19.69 -10.04
C LEU A 50 -3.64 -20.33 -9.99
N LEU A 51 -4.36 -20.17 -8.88
CA LEU A 51 -5.74 -20.65 -8.78
C LEU A 51 -6.65 -19.98 -9.81
N PHE A 52 -6.49 -18.68 -10.04
CA PHE A 52 -7.24 -17.95 -11.06
C PHE A 52 -6.90 -18.42 -12.49
N ILE A 53 -5.64 -18.74 -12.77
CA ILE A 53 -5.26 -19.35 -14.06
C ILE A 53 -5.97 -20.68 -14.25
N ILE A 54 -5.96 -21.57 -13.24
CA ILE A 54 -6.64 -22.86 -13.29
C ILE A 54 -8.14 -22.69 -13.49
N LEU A 55 -8.77 -21.78 -12.74
CA LEU A 55 -10.18 -21.46 -12.90
C LEU A 55 -10.52 -20.93 -14.29
N THR A 56 -9.66 -20.09 -14.86
CA THR A 56 -9.84 -19.59 -16.23
C THR A 56 -9.82 -20.74 -17.24
N ILE A 57 -8.89 -21.71 -17.08
CA ILE A 57 -8.83 -22.91 -17.93
C ILE A 57 -10.11 -23.75 -17.80
N ILE A 58 -10.59 -23.96 -16.57
CA ILE A 58 -11.86 -24.63 -16.30
C ILE A 58 -13.03 -23.88 -16.96
N GLY A 59 -13.04 -22.54 -16.86
CA GLY A 59 -14.04 -21.67 -17.47
C GLY A 59 -14.15 -21.77 -18.99
N LEU A 60 -13.11 -22.30 -19.68
CA LEU A 60 -13.15 -22.57 -21.13
C LEU A 60 -14.04 -23.78 -21.47
N ILE A 61 -14.39 -24.63 -20.50
CA ILE A 61 -15.31 -25.74 -20.72
C ILE A 61 -16.73 -25.17 -20.85
N PRO A 62 -17.41 -25.36 -22.02
CA PRO A 62 -18.72 -24.77 -22.24
C PRO A 62 -19.75 -25.22 -21.18
N VAL A 63 -20.57 -24.29 -20.76
CA VAL A 63 -21.67 -24.43 -19.80
C VAL A 63 -21.19 -24.78 -18.38
N VAL A 64 -20.64 -25.96 -18.12
CA VAL A 64 -20.26 -26.41 -16.77
C VAL A 64 -19.08 -25.61 -16.23
N GLY A 65 -18.04 -25.42 -17.04
CA GLY A 65 -16.86 -24.65 -16.63
C GLY A 65 -17.19 -23.16 -16.36
N GLN A 66 -18.03 -22.58 -17.19
CA GLN A 66 -18.49 -21.19 -17.02
C GLN A 66 -19.31 -21.01 -15.74
N MET A 67 -20.16 -21.97 -15.38
CA MET A 67 -20.90 -21.94 -14.12
C MET A 67 -19.98 -22.04 -12.91
N ILE A 68 -19.01 -22.95 -12.95
CA ILE A 68 -17.99 -23.08 -11.89
C ILE A 68 -17.19 -21.81 -11.75
N TYR A 69 -16.69 -21.27 -12.84
CA TYR A 69 -15.94 -20.01 -12.85
C TYR A 69 -16.75 -18.86 -12.25
N ALA A 70 -17.98 -18.65 -12.68
CA ALA A 70 -18.85 -17.56 -12.23
C ALA A 70 -19.17 -17.61 -10.72
N ILE A 71 -19.14 -18.81 -10.11
CA ILE A 71 -19.42 -18.97 -8.67
C ILE A 71 -18.13 -18.92 -7.85
N VAL A 72 -17.10 -19.62 -8.29
CA VAL A 72 -15.88 -19.84 -7.50
C VAL A 72 -14.95 -18.61 -7.55
N ASP A 73 -14.84 -17.94 -8.69
CA ASP A 73 -13.98 -16.78 -8.87
C ASP A 73 -14.29 -15.64 -7.86
N PRO A 74 -15.53 -15.15 -7.71
CA PRO A 74 -15.84 -14.10 -6.74
C PRO A 74 -15.63 -14.57 -5.29
N ILE A 75 -15.86 -15.84 -4.97
CA ILE A 75 -15.63 -16.37 -3.62
C ILE A 75 -14.15 -16.31 -3.26
N ILE A 76 -13.27 -16.82 -4.14
CA ILE A 76 -11.82 -16.78 -3.91
C ILE A 76 -11.36 -15.33 -3.80
N ASN A 77 -11.86 -14.46 -4.66
CA ASN A 77 -11.48 -13.04 -4.67
C ASN A 77 -11.87 -12.32 -3.37
N ILE A 78 -13.07 -12.57 -2.84
CA ILE A 78 -13.52 -12.01 -1.56
C ILE A 78 -12.65 -12.52 -0.41
N ILE A 79 -12.36 -13.82 -0.37
CA ILE A 79 -11.53 -14.45 0.67
C ILE A 79 -10.11 -13.87 0.61
N ALA A 80 -9.50 -13.82 -0.57
CA ALA A 80 -8.15 -13.29 -0.77
C ALA A 80 -8.07 -11.80 -0.36
N THR A 81 -9.04 -10.99 -0.79
CA THR A 81 -9.15 -9.57 -0.40
C THR A 81 -9.26 -9.42 1.11
N GLY A 82 -10.11 -10.22 1.75
CA GLY A 82 -10.31 -10.20 3.20
C GLY A 82 -9.05 -10.57 3.98
N ILE A 83 -8.36 -11.63 3.57
CA ILE A 83 -7.09 -12.06 4.19
C ILE A 83 -6.02 -10.99 4.04
N PHE A 84 -5.86 -10.43 2.84
CA PHE A 84 -4.86 -9.40 2.58
C PHE A 84 -5.17 -8.10 3.32
N TRP A 85 -6.44 -7.68 3.35
CA TRP A 85 -6.87 -6.53 4.15
C TRP A 85 -6.61 -6.72 5.63
N PHE A 86 -6.95 -7.89 6.19
CA PHE A 86 -6.70 -8.23 7.59
C PHE A 86 -5.20 -8.22 7.90
N TYR A 87 -4.37 -8.77 7.00
CA TYR A 87 -2.91 -8.70 7.11
C TYR A 87 -2.41 -7.26 7.19
N LEU A 88 -2.88 -6.37 6.29
CA LEU A 88 -2.49 -4.96 6.28
C LEU A 88 -2.87 -4.27 7.61
N GLN A 89 -4.06 -4.55 8.15
CA GLN A 89 -4.48 -3.99 9.44
C GLN A 89 -3.60 -4.48 10.59
N HIS A 90 -3.32 -5.77 10.62
CA HIS A 90 -2.51 -6.38 11.68
C HIS A 90 -1.07 -5.86 11.69
N LYS A 91 -0.52 -5.55 10.54
CA LYS A 91 0.84 -5.01 10.38
C LYS A 91 0.93 -3.48 10.53
N GLY A 92 -0.16 -2.80 10.84
CA GLY A 92 -0.18 -1.34 10.91
C GLY A 92 -0.09 -0.64 9.54
N LEU A 93 -0.22 -1.40 8.46
CA LEU A 93 -0.22 -0.93 7.07
C LEU A 93 -1.64 -0.59 6.59
N GLY A 94 -2.55 -0.27 7.50
CA GLY A 94 -3.96 0.03 7.22
C GLY A 94 -4.17 1.18 6.23
N GLY A 95 -3.22 2.12 6.10
CA GLY A 95 -3.26 3.17 5.09
C GLY A 95 -3.24 2.65 3.63
N TYR A 96 -2.78 1.42 3.42
CA TYR A 96 -2.71 0.77 2.10
C TYR A 96 -3.90 -0.15 1.81
N TRP A 97 -5.02 0.00 2.55
CA TRP A 97 -6.24 -0.80 2.36
C TRP A 97 -6.72 -0.85 0.90
N TRP A 98 -6.51 0.22 0.15
CA TRP A 98 -6.85 0.34 -1.26
C TRP A 98 -6.14 -0.68 -2.16
N LEU A 99 -4.97 -1.21 -1.75
CA LEU A 99 -4.27 -2.29 -2.47
C LEU A 99 -5.02 -3.62 -2.35
N ALA A 100 -5.63 -3.90 -1.20
CA ALA A 100 -6.43 -5.10 -1.02
C ALA A 100 -7.67 -5.07 -1.94
N PHE A 101 -8.39 -3.96 -1.92
CA PHE A 101 -9.58 -3.80 -2.77
C PHE A 101 -9.21 -3.60 -4.24
N GLY A 102 -8.12 -2.86 -4.54
CA GLY A 102 -7.63 -2.65 -5.89
C GLY A 102 -7.16 -3.94 -6.55
N GLY A 103 -6.46 -4.82 -5.83
CA GLY A 103 -6.09 -6.15 -6.29
C GLY A 103 -7.33 -7.00 -6.60
N GLY A 104 -8.31 -7.01 -5.69
CA GLY A 104 -9.58 -7.69 -5.88
C GLY A 104 -10.37 -7.16 -7.10
N LEU A 105 -10.44 -5.84 -7.29
CA LEU A 105 -11.11 -5.23 -8.44
C LEU A 105 -10.36 -5.48 -9.77
N ALA A 106 -9.03 -5.46 -9.73
CA ALA A 106 -8.22 -5.75 -10.92
C ALA A 106 -8.49 -7.17 -11.44
N ASN A 107 -8.79 -8.11 -10.56
CA ASN A 107 -9.12 -9.47 -10.92
C ASN A 107 -10.47 -9.62 -11.64
N LEU A 108 -11.34 -8.60 -11.61
CA LEU A 108 -12.56 -8.58 -12.43
C LEU A 108 -12.29 -8.31 -13.91
N ILE A 109 -11.07 -7.87 -14.25
CA ILE A 109 -10.68 -7.60 -15.62
C ILE A 109 -10.03 -8.87 -16.20
N PRO A 110 -10.63 -9.51 -17.23
CA PRO A 110 -10.00 -10.64 -17.92
C PRO A 110 -8.58 -10.26 -18.37
N LEU A 111 -7.61 -11.12 -18.28
CA LEU A 111 -6.18 -10.94 -18.53
C LEU A 111 -5.39 -10.31 -17.38
N VAL A 112 -5.92 -9.38 -16.59
CA VAL A 112 -5.28 -8.84 -15.39
C VAL A 112 -5.43 -9.80 -14.21
N ASN A 113 -6.47 -10.61 -14.22
CA ASN A 113 -6.80 -11.63 -13.21
C ASN A 113 -5.64 -12.62 -12.93
N TRP A 114 -4.72 -12.81 -13.87
CA TRP A 114 -3.64 -13.81 -13.74
C TRP A 114 -2.45 -13.34 -12.89
N ILE A 115 -2.30 -12.03 -12.70
CA ILE A 115 -1.14 -11.45 -12.00
C ILE A 115 -1.54 -10.34 -11.03
N GLY A 116 -2.83 -10.18 -10.75
CA GLY A 116 -3.36 -9.06 -9.98
C GLY A 116 -2.83 -9.01 -8.55
N TRP A 117 -2.74 -10.14 -7.88
CA TRP A 117 -2.26 -10.23 -6.49
C TRP A 117 -0.76 -10.07 -6.38
N ILE A 118 0.02 -10.62 -7.31
CA ILE A 118 1.48 -10.42 -7.37
C ILE A 118 1.78 -8.93 -7.55
N ILE A 119 1.06 -8.23 -8.44
CA ILE A 119 1.22 -6.80 -8.64
C ILE A 119 0.86 -6.02 -7.36
N ALA A 120 -0.24 -6.36 -6.68
CA ALA A 120 -0.64 -5.68 -5.45
C ALA A 120 0.44 -5.82 -4.35
N VAL A 121 0.99 -7.01 -4.16
CA VAL A 121 2.08 -7.27 -3.21
C VAL A 121 3.36 -6.56 -3.62
N LEU A 122 3.69 -6.53 -4.91
CA LEU A 122 4.86 -5.82 -5.43
C LEU A 122 4.75 -4.30 -5.17
N ILE A 123 3.59 -3.72 -5.45
CA ILE A 123 3.35 -2.30 -5.17
C ILE A 123 3.49 -2.02 -3.68
N LEU A 124 2.89 -2.85 -2.82
CA LEU A 124 3.03 -2.73 -1.37
C LEU A 124 4.50 -2.78 -0.93
N TYR A 125 5.26 -3.75 -1.45
CA TYR A 125 6.69 -3.88 -1.17
C TYR A 125 7.46 -2.62 -1.54
N LEU A 126 7.22 -2.08 -2.75
CA LEU A 126 7.89 -0.89 -3.22
C LEU A 126 7.52 0.35 -2.39
N LEU A 127 6.26 0.50 -1.99
CA LEU A 127 5.80 1.60 -1.16
C LEU A 127 6.43 1.54 0.24
N VAL A 128 6.37 0.40 0.91
CA VAL A 128 6.97 0.21 2.23
C VAL A 128 8.49 0.40 2.18
N LYS A 129 9.15 -0.05 1.11
CA LYS A 129 10.57 0.17 0.92
C LYS A 129 10.91 1.63 0.64
N ALA A 130 10.08 2.33 -0.15
CA ALA A 130 10.26 3.74 -0.45
C ALA A 130 10.11 4.63 0.80
N GLU A 131 9.18 4.30 1.71
CA GLU A 131 9.03 5.02 2.99
C GLU A 131 10.23 4.83 3.92
N LYS A 132 10.93 3.70 3.85
CA LYS A 132 12.16 3.44 4.61
C LYS A 132 13.41 4.13 4.04
N ILE A 133 13.33 4.74 2.85
CA ILE A 133 14.44 5.49 2.26
C ILE A 133 14.38 6.94 2.77
N PRO A 134 15.34 7.42 3.58
CA PRO A 134 15.31 8.76 4.19
C PRO A 134 15.44 9.91 3.19
N LEU A 135 15.56 9.60 1.89
CA LEU A 135 15.73 10.57 0.80
C LEU A 135 14.58 11.59 0.68
N ALA A 136 13.36 11.21 1.02
CA ALA A 136 12.22 12.14 0.95
C ALA A 136 12.26 13.18 2.07
N GLY A 137 12.66 12.80 3.28
CA GLY A 137 12.80 13.71 4.42
C GLY A 137 13.95 14.71 4.22
N GLU A 138 15.12 14.25 3.78
CA GLU A 138 16.26 15.11 3.51
C GLU A 138 16.07 16.05 2.31
N ALA A 139 15.38 15.58 1.26
CA ALA A 139 15.07 16.40 0.10
C ALA A 139 14.10 17.54 0.46
N ILE A 140 13.10 17.26 1.29
CA ILE A 140 12.17 18.27 1.79
C ILE A 140 12.87 19.23 2.74
N GLU A 141 13.73 18.74 3.63
CA GLU A 141 14.50 19.60 4.54
C GLU A 141 15.50 20.48 3.79
N LYS A 142 16.17 19.96 2.77
CA LYS A 142 17.04 20.75 1.88
C LYS A 142 16.23 21.78 1.09
N ALA A 143 15.07 21.44 0.55
CA ALA A 143 14.21 22.36 -0.17
C ALA A 143 13.70 23.49 0.73
N VAL A 144 13.29 23.19 1.96
CA VAL A 144 12.83 24.16 2.94
C VAL A 144 13.98 25.08 3.39
N LYS A 145 15.19 24.53 3.64
CA LYS A 145 16.39 25.32 3.97
C LYS A 145 16.84 26.22 2.81
N THR A 146 16.64 25.77 1.58
CA THR A 146 16.97 26.60 0.40
C THR A 146 15.96 27.71 0.19
N ALA A 147 14.67 27.44 0.38
CA ALA A 147 13.60 28.43 0.28
C ALA A 147 13.68 29.52 1.38
N SER A 148 14.15 29.16 2.57
CA SER A 148 14.30 30.12 3.69
C SER A 148 15.52 31.05 3.55
N LYS A 149 16.43 30.79 2.59
CA LYS A 149 17.62 31.60 2.31
C LYS A 149 17.42 32.68 1.22
N VAL A 150 16.23 32.73 0.61
CA VAL A 150 15.93 33.76 -0.39
C VAL A 150 15.68 35.09 0.36
N PRO A 151 16.56 36.10 0.26
CA PRO A 151 16.33 37.38 0.87
C PRO A 151 15.19 38.08 0.15
N ILE A 152 14.14 38.41 0.89
CA ILE A 152 13.07 39.26 0.39
C ILE A 152 13.68 40.67 0.26
N LYS A 153 13.91 41.08 -0.99
CA LYS A 153 14.25 42.46 -1.33
C LYS A 153 13.01 43.29 -1.35
#